data_e91e834580c1c6e68d5c001f031078a1
#
_entry.id   e91e834580c1c6e68d5c001f031078a1
#
_cell.length_a   1.000
_cell.length_b   1.000
_cell.length_c   1.000
_cell.angle_alpha   90.00
_cell.angle_beta   90.00
_cell.angle_gamma   90.00
#
_symmetry.space_group_name_H-M   'P 1'
#
loop_
_entity.id
_entity.type
_entity.pdbx_description
1 polymer ?
#
loop_
_entity_poly.entity_id
_entity_poly.type
_entity_poly.pdbx_seq_one_letter_code
_entity_poly.pdbx_strand_id
1 'polypeptide(L)'
;NFFSTQDELNMSIYALYQKVNLSQVYTNMQLPQWQGDDITTNSGSNKQPAAEMDKFAAANNNKGVKDAWNMHYAIVKAANLIIQGASKTPTTQDEINIALGQAKFWRAYAYFTLVRLWGPLPMNLDNVNDDYTKPLSPVEEVYGHIVQDLTEAEAVLPTGYSGSPRFLNGVNVYVTRQSAKSTLAAVYMAMAGWPMNKTEYYAK
;
A
#
# COMPACT_ATOMS: atom_id res chain seq x y z
N ASN A 1 0.80 -17.95 -20.53
CA ASN A 1 1.66 -16.85 -20.05
C ASN A 1 0.80 -15.64 -19.79
N PHE A 2 0.66 -15.24 -18.55
CA PHE A 2 0.08 -13.95 -18.18
C PHE A 2 1.06 -12.83 -18.57
N PHE A 3 0.61 -11.62 -18.89
CA PHE A 3 1.39 -10.50 -19.47
C PHE A 3 1.75 -10.69 -20.95
N SER A 4 0.91 -11.40 -21.72
CA SER A 4 1.09 -11.58 -23.17
C SER A 4 0.44 -10.48 -24.01
N THR A 5 -0.43 -9.67 -23.42
CA THR A 5 -1.15 -8.56 -24.09
C THR A 5 -1.27 -7.34 -23.20
N GLN A 6 -1.52 -6.17 -23.81
CA GLN A 6 -1.83 -4.92 -23.09
C GLN A 6 -3.07 -5.09 -22.19
N ASP A 7 -4.09 -5.83 -22.63
CA ASP A 7 -5.30 -6.05 -21.85
C ASP A 7 -5.02 -6.86 -20.57
N GLU A 8 -4.13 -7.86 -20.64
CA GLU A 8 -3.71 -8.61 -19.46
C GLU A 8 -2.94 -7.73 -18.47
N LEU A 9 -2.09 -6.81 -18.98
CA LEU A 9 -1.42 -5.81 -18.14
C LEU A 9 -2.45 -4.89 -17.46
N ASN A 10 -3.43 -4.38 -18.19
CA ASN A 10 -4.50 -3.56 -17.65
C ASN A 10 -5.34 -4.33 -16.61
N MET A 11 -5.69 -5.59 -16.87
CA MET A 11 -6.40 -6.44 -15.92
C MET A 11 -5.62 -6.65 -14.63
N SER A 12 -4.29 -6.77 -14.70
CA SER A 12 -3.45 -6.89 -13.50
C SER A 12 -3.49 -5.62 -12.64
N ILE A 13 -3.50 -4.45 -13.28
CA ILE A 13 -3.65 -3.17 -12.58
C ILE A 13 -5.04 -3.04 -11.95
N TYR A 14 -6.10 -3.42 -12.66
CA TYR A 14 -7.46 -3.43 -12.08
C TYR A 14 -7.56 -4.38 -10.88
N ALA A 15 -6.94 -5.55 -10.96
CA ALA A 15 -6.88 -6.49 -9.85
C ALA A 15 -6.14 -5.90 -8.64
N LEU A 16 -5.05 -5.17 -8.85
CA LEU A 16 -4.34 -4.44 -7.80
C LEU A 16 -5.25 -3.39 -7.15
N TYR A 17 -5.92 -2.55 -7.94
CA TYR A 17 -6.86 -1.54 -7.43
C TYR A 17 -8.03 -2.16 -6.68
N GLN A 18 -8.51 -3.34 -7.10
CA GLN A 18 -9.52 -4.09 -6.35
C GLN A 18 -9.00 -4.48 -4.96
N LYS A 19 -7.74 -4.95 -4.84
CA LYS A 19 -7.14 -5.25 -3.53
C LYS A 19 -7.02 -4.00 -2.66
N VAL A 20 -6.62 -2.89 -3.27
CA VAL A 20 -6.56 -1.59 -2.57
C VAL A 20 -7.95 -1.20 -2.06
N ASN A 21 -8.98 -1.24 -2.90
CA ASN A 21 -10.35 -0.91 -2.50
C ASN A 21 -10.84 -1.80 -1.36
N LEU A 22 -10.59 -3.11 -1.42
CA LEU A 22 -10.95 -4.04 -0.35
C LEU A 22 -10.21 -3.74 0.97
N SER A 23 -8.97 -3.25 0.92
CA SER A 23 -8.22 -2.86 2.12
C SER A 23 -8.79 -1.62 2.82
N GLN A 24 -9.58 -0.81 2.09
CA GLN A 24 -10.23 0.40 2.59
C GLN A 24 -11.59 0.13 3.29
N VAL A 25 -11.95 -1.13 3.49
CA VAL A 25 -13.15 -1.47 4.28
C VAL A 25 -13.01 -0.89 5.69
N TYR A 26 -14.06 -0.25 6.19
CA TYR A 26 -14.02 0.58 7.39
C TYR A 26 -13.38 -0.10 8.61
N THR A 27 -13.52 -1.41 8.78
CA THR A 27 -12.91 -2.16 9.88
C THR A 27 -11.39 -2.17 9.85
N ASN A 28 -10.78 -2.04 8.67
CA ASN A 28 -9.34 -2.09 8.48
C ASN A 28 -8.72 -0.69 8.49
N MET A 29 -9.38 0.27 7.85
CA MET A 29 -8.92 1.66 7.79
C MET A 29 -9.06 2.40 9.11
N GLN A 30 -10.05 2.03 9.91
CA GLN A 30 -10.39 2.73 11.15
C GLN A 30 -9.75 2.11 12.39
N LEU A 31 -8.92 1.06 12.26
CA LEU A 31 -8.26 0.45 13.41
C LEU A 31 -7.56 1.47 14.32
N PRO A 32 -6.75 2.42 13.81
CA PRO A 32 -6.14 3.43 14.65
C PRO A 32 -7.14 4.44 15.24
N GLN A 33 -8.27 4.68 14.56
CA GLN A 33 -9.29 5.64 14.99
C GLN A 33 -10.09 5.13 16.17
N TRP A 34 -10.29 3.81 16.28
CA TRP A 34 -10.99 3.21 17.41
C TRP A 34 -10.26 3.31 18.74
N GLN A 35 -9.01 3.75 18.74
CA GLN A 35 -8.19 3.99 19.94
C GLN A 35 -8.23 5.44 20.40
N GLY A 36 -9.01 6.29 19.74
CA GLY A 36 -9.25 7.66 20.18
C GLY A 36 -10.29 7.71 21.32
N ASP A 37 -10.19 8.69 22.20
CA ASP A 37 -11.12 8.91 23.30
C ASP A 37 -12.41 9.65 22.90
N ASP A 38 -12.46 10.12 21.65
CA ASP A 38 -13.60 10.82 21.04
C ASP A 38 -14.55 9.89 20.27
N ILE A 39 -14.19 8.61 20.09
CA ILE A 39 -14.96 7.61 19.38
C ILE A 39 -15.17 6.39 20.28
N THR A 40 -16.39 5.87 20.33
CA THR A 40 -16.68 4.61 21.02
C THR A 40 -17.54 3.68 20.15
N THR A 41 -17.41 2.39 20.38
CA THR A 41 -18.19 1.38 19.66
C THR A 41 -19.41 0.95 20.45
N ASN A 42 -20.49 0.68 19.71
CA ASN A 42 -21.64 0.00 20.27
C ASN A 42 -21.33 -1.50 20.48
N SER A 43 -21.78 -2.07 21.60
CA SER A 43 -21.49 -3.44 22.05
C SER A 43 -22.23 -4.56 21.28
N GLY A 44 -22.43 -4.44 19.96
CA GLY A 44 -22.99 -5.51 19.14
C GLY A 44 -21.96 -6.60 18.81
N SER A 45 -22.38 -7.87 18.67
CA SER A 45 -21.48 -9.00 18.38
C SER A 45 -20.67 -8.84 17.08
N ASN A 46 -21.24 -8.16 16.08
CA ASN A 46 -20.54 -7.85 14.84
C ASN A 46 -19.54 -6.68 14.96
N LYS A 47 -19.47 -6.03 16.11
CA LYS A 47 -18.58 -4.91 16.42
C LYS A 47 -17.42 -5.30 17.34
N GLN A 48 -17.34 -6.56 17.72
CA GLN A 48 -16.31 -7.04 18.66
C GLN A 48 -14.88 -6.58 18.29
N PRO A 49 -14.40 -6.68 17.03
CA PRO A 49 -13.06 -6.23 16.68
C PRO A 49 -12.81 -4.76 16.99
N ALA A 50 -13.79 -3.90 16.69
CA ALA A 50 -13.69 -2.47 16.97
C ALA A 50 -13.78 -2.18 18.48
N ALA A 51 -14.67 -2.88 19.21
CA ALA A 51 -14.82 -2.72 20.65
C ALA A 51 -13.57 -3.17 21.45
N GLU A 52 -12.84 -4.16 20.95
CA GLU A 52 -11.55 -4.57 21.54
C GLU A 52 -10.48 -3.49 21.31
N MET A 53 -10.44 -2.88 20.12
CA MET A 53 -9.52 -1.78 19.83
C MET A 53 -9.83 -0.53 20.68
N ASP A 54 -11.09 -0.14 20.78
CA ASP A 54 -11.60 0.96 21.62
C ASP A 54 -11.16 0.82 23.10
N LYS A 55 -11.12 -0.40 23.60
CA LYS A 55 -10.70 -0.72 24.98
C LYS A 55 -9.21 -0.99 25.14
N PHE A 56 -8.40 -0.84 24.11
CA PHE A 56 -6.99 -1.24 24.10
C PHE A 56 -6.76 -2.70 24.51
N ALA A 57 -7.71 -3.58 24.22
CA ALA A 57 -7.74 -4.98 24.65
C ALA A 57 -7.92 -5.94 23.45
N ALA A 58 -7.29 -5.61 22.32
CA ALA A 58 -7.35 -6.45 21.14
C ALA A 58 -6.76 -7.84 21.43
N ALA A 59 -7.58 -8.88 21.22
CA ALA A 59 -7.15 -10.26 21.35
C ALA A 59 -6.28 -10.70 20.16
N ASN A 60 -5.44 -11.71 20.35
CA ASN A 60 -4.55 -12.25 19.29
C ASN A 60 -5.32 -12.75 18.06
N ASN A 61 -6.59 -13.07 18.19
CA ASN A 61 -7.49 -13.52 17.12
C ASN A 61 -8.42 -12.40 16.62
N ASN A 62 -8.17 -11.13 16.98
CA ASN A 62 -8.98 -10.01 16.52
C ASN A 62 -9.08 -9.98 14.99
N LYS A 63 -10.31 -10.12 14.49
CA LYS A 63 -10.57 -10.24 13.06
C LYS A 63 -10.17 -8.99 12.29
N GLY A 64 -10.39 -7.80 12.85
CA GLY A 64 -10.04 -6.53 12.21
C GLY A 64 -8.52 -6.40 11.98
N VAL A 65 -7.74 -6.73 12.99
CA VAL A 65 -6.26 -6.73 12.91
C VAL A 65 -5.76 -7.74 11.88
N LYS A 66 -6.30 -8.97 11.92
CA LYS A 66 -5.95 -10.02 10.95
C LYS A 66 -6.32 -9.65 9.51
N ASP A 67 -7.52 -9.11 9.31
CA ASP A 67 -7.98 -8.71 7.98
C ASP A 67 -7.12 -7.56 7.43
N ALA A 68 -6.80 -6.56 8.25
CA ALA A 68 -5.92 -5.46 7.85
C ALA A 68 -4.54 -5.96 7.39
N TRP A 69 -3.92 -6.86 8.14
CA TRP A 69 -2.66 -7.51 7.76
C TRP A 69 -2.77 -8.23 6.41
N ASN A 70 -3.72 -9.15 6.30
CA ASN A 70 -3.88 -9.97 5.10
C ASN A 70 -4.19 -9.14 3.85
N MET A 71 -5.02 -8.11 3.98
CA MET A 71 -5.40 -7.27 2.83
C MET A 71 -4.23 -6.42 2.34
N HIS A 72 -3.39 -5.88 3.22
CA HIS A 72 -2.21 -5.13 2.80
C HIS A 72 -1.15 -6.04 2.16
N TYR A 73 -0.93 -7.25 2.69
CA TYR A 73 -0.05 -8.21 2.00
C TYR A 73 -0.62 -8.73 0.68
N ALA A 74 -1.95 -8.75 0.50
CA ALA A 74 -2.55 -9.03 -0.80
C ALA A 74 -2.26 -7.93 -1.83
N ILE A 75 -2.18 -6.65 -1.40
CA ILE A 75 -1.71 -5.54 -2.25
C ILE A 75 -0.25 -5.75 -2.64
N VAL A 76 0.63 -6.06 -1.67
CA VAL A 76 2.04 -6.35 -1.91
C VAL A 76 2.21 -7.46 -2.95
N LYS A 77 1.49 -8.58 -2.79
CA LYS A 77 1.54 -9.72 -3.73
C LYS A 77 1.08 -9.34 -5.13
N ALA A 78 0.00 -8.59 -5.27
CA ALA A 78 -0.50 -8.10 -6.56
C ALA A 78 0.48 -7.12 -7.22
N ALA A 79 1.08 -6.22 -6.46
CA ALA A 79 2.08 -5.28 -6.94
C ALA A 79 3.35 -5.99 -7.42
N ASN A 80 3.86 -6.96 -6.66
CA ASN A 80 5.02 -7.77 -7.06
C ASN A 80 4.79 -8.51 -8.38
N LEU A 81 3.59 -9.05 -8.59
CA LEU A 81 3.23 -9.72 -9.85
C LEU A 81 3.38 -8.78 -11.05
N ILE A 82 2.91 -7.54 -10.92
CA ILE A 82 3.04 -6.52 -11.98
C ILE A 82 4.51 -6.15 -12.18
N ILE A 83 5.25 -5.91 -11.10
CA ILE A 83 6.67 -5.51 -11.18
C ILE A 83 7.50 -6.58 -11.89
N GLN A 84 7.22 -7.86 -11.65
CA GLN A 84 7.93 -8.98 -12.29
C GLN A 84 7.49 -9.25 -13.73
N GLY A 85 6.26 -8.87 -14.09
CA GLY A 85 5.63 -9.23 -15.36
C GLY A 85 5.55 -8.11 -16.39
N ALA A 86 5.37 -6.86 -15.97
CA ALA A 86 5.04 -5.75 -16.86
C ALA A 86 6.00 -5.58 -18.04
N SER A 87 7.31 -5.70 -17.81
CA SER A 87 8.33 -5.56 -18.86
C SER A 87 8.31 -6.67 -19.92
N LYS A 88 7.55 -7.75 -19.71
CA LYS A 88 7.39 -8.84 -20.67
C LYS A 88 6.21 -8.61 -21.60
N THR A 89 5.37 -7.64 -21.30
CA THR A 89 4.18 -7.34 -22.11
C THR A 89 4.57 -6.64 -23.41
N PRO A 90 4.11 -7.11 -24.58
CA PRO A 90 4.38 -6.46 -25.85
C PRO A 90 3.50 -5.20 -26.00
N THR A 91 3.97 -4.10 -25.43
CA THR A 91 3.29 -2.80 -25.39
C THR A 91 4.30 -1.65 -25.42
N THR A 92 3.83 -0.40 -25.36
CA THR A 92 4.72 0.76 -25.30
C THR A 92 5.45 0.86 -23.96
N GLN A 93 6.64 1.46 -24.00
CA GLN A 93 7.41 1.71 -22.76
C GLN A 93 6.64 2.58 -21.76
N ASP A 94 5.84 3.52 -22.25
CA ASP A 94 5.01 4.38 -21.39
C ASP A 94 3.96 3.57 -20.62
N GLU A 95 3.30 2.60 -21.27
CA GLU A 95 2.34 1.72 -20.60
C GLU A 95 3.02 0.82 -19.57
N ILE A 96 4.21 0.31 -19.87
CA ILE A 96 5.04 -0.44 -18.92
C ILE A 96 5.41 0.45 -17.73
N ASN A 97 5.87 1.67 -17.98
CA ASN A 97 6.25 2.64 -16.96
C ASN A 97 5.07 3.01 -16.05
N ILE A 98 3.89 3.23 -16.64
CA ILE A 98 2.66 3.48 -15.88
C ILE A 98 2.35 2.28 -14.98
N ALA A 99 2.39 1.07 -15.51
CA ALA A 99 2.10 -0.15 -14.73
C ALA A 99 3.08 -0.34 -13.58
N LEU A 100 4.37 -0.16 -13.82
CA LEU A 100 5.41 -0.24 -12.80
C LEU A 100 5.24 0.84 -11.73
N GLY A 101 4.94 2.08 -12.14
CA GLY A 101 4.71 3.20 -11.22
C GLY A 101 3.48 2.97 -10.33
N GLN A 102 2.37 2.45 -10.89
CA GLN A 102 1.18 2.08 -10.13
C GLN A 102 1.51 0.97 -9.10
N ALA A 103 2.21 -0.07 -9.52
CA ALA A 103 2.54 -1.19 -8.67
C ALA A 103 3.46 -0.80 -7.51
N LYS A 104 4.52 -0.04 -7.79
CA LYS A 104 5.46 0.45 -6.76
C LYS A 104 4.79 1.40 -5.78
N PHE A 105 3.96 2.33 -6.28
CA PHE A 105 3.20 3.22 -5.40
C PHE A 105 2.34 2.45 -4.40
N TRP A 106 1.55 1.49 -4.87
CA TRP A 106 0.63 0.75 -4.01
C TRP A 106 1.35 -0.25 -3.09
N ARG A 107 2.50 -0.80 -3.52
CA ARG A 107 3.35 -1.61 -2.64
C ARG A 107 3.92 -0.78 -1.49
N ALA A 108 4.45 0.39 -1.81
CA ALA A 108 4.94 1.33 -0.81
C ALA A 108 3.84 1.77 0.17
N TYR A 109 2.65 2.10 -0.34
CA TYR A 109 1.50 2.48 0.48
C TYR A 109 1.09 1.34 1.44
N ALA A 110 1.06 0.10 0.96
CA ALA A 110 0.75 -1.06 1.79
C ALA A 110 1.79 -1.24 2.91
N TYR A 111 3.09 -1.18 2.59
CA TYR A 111 4.14 -1.25 3.59
C TYR A 111 4.15 -0.05 4.54
N PHE A 112 3.84 1.14 4.07
CA PHE A 112 3.71 2.33 4.93
C PHE A 112 2.58 2.19 5.95
N THR A 113 1.47 1.57 5.58
CA THR A 113 0.39 1.25 6.51
C THR A 113 0.83 0.16 7.51
N LEU A 114 1.41 -0.92 7.01
CA LEU A 114 1.84 -2.05 7.82
C LEU A 114 2.89 -1.65 8.87
N VAL A 115 3.93 -0.91 8.46
CA VAL A 115 5.04 -0.55 9.37
C VAL A 115 4.59 0.37 10.50
N ARG A 116 3.62 1.24 10.25
CA ARG A 116 3.07 2.12 11.30
C ARG A 116 2.19 1.38 12.31
N LEU A 117 1.57 0.27 11.91
CA LEU A 117 0.69 -0.51 12.77
C LEU A 117 1.42 -1.64 13.51
N TRP A 118 2.43 -2.26 12.89
CA TRP A 118 3.09 -3.45 13.44
C TRP A 118 4.60 -3.29 13.70
N GLY A 119 5.21 -2.20 13.26
CA GLY A 119 6.66 -2.02 13.39
C GLY A 119 7.46 -2.91 12.41
N PRO A 120 8.40 -3.73 12.88
CA PRO A 120 9.18 -4.64 12.02
C PRO A 120 8.28 -5.62 11.26
N LEU A 121 8.60 -5.88 9.98
CA LEU A 121 7.74 -6.64 9.06
C LEU A 121 8.55 -7.66 8.24
N PRO A 122 7.97 -8.82 7.86
CA PRO A 122 8.55 -9.64 6.81
C PRO A 122 8.41 -8.92 5.45
N MET A 123 9.55 -8.60 4.83
CA MET A 123 9.58 -7.92 3.54
C MET A 123 9.48 -8.93 2.39
N ASN A 124 8.36 -8.92 1.67
CA ASN A 124 8.13 -9.74 0.48
C ASN A 124 8.22 -8.85 -0.76
N LEU A 125 9.41 -8.77 -1.37
CA LEU A 125 9.68 -7.95 -2.57
C LEU A 125 9.56 -8.75 -3.87
N ASP A 126 9.39 -10.05 -3.76
CA ASP A 126 9.15 -10.98 -4.86
C ASP A 126 8.04 -11.98 -4.46
N ASN A 127 7.49 -12.67 -5.47
CA ASN A 127 6.49 -13.74 -5.24
C ASN A 127 7.11 -15.13 -5.47
N VAL A 128 8.42 -15.25 -5.34
CA VAL A 128 9.15 -16.48 -5.77
C VAL A 128 8.88 -17.66 -4.85
N ASN A 129 8.56 -17.41 -3.59
CA ASN A 129 8.08 -18.44 -2.67
C ASN A 129 7.16 -17.79 -1.63
N ASP A 130 6.04 -18.42 -1.31
CA ASP A 130 5.25 -18.11 -0.12
C ASP A 130 6.05 -18.55 1.12
N ASP A 131 7.18 -17.89 1.37
CA ASP A 131 8.02 -18.17 2.52
C ASP A 131 7.48 -17.44 3.75
N TYR A 132 6.73 -18.17 4.54
CA TYR A 132 6.19 -17.70 5.81
C TYR A 132 7.22 -17.67 6.95
N THR A 133 8.46 -18.07 6.68
CA THR A 133 9.56 -18.11 7.66
C THR A 133 10.51 -16.92 7.54
N LYS A 134 10.25 -15.98 6.62
CA LYS A 134 11.08 -14.78 6.46
C LYS A 134 11.21 -14.02 7.79
N PRO A 135 12.43 -13.64 8.17
CA PRO A 135 12.63 -12.83 9.37
C PRO A 135 11.98 -11.45 9.21
N LEU A 136 11.71 -10.81 10.34
CA LEU A 136 11.23 -9.43 10.33
C LEU A 136 12.36 -8.48 9.93
N SER A 137 12.15 -7.67 8.90
CA SER A 137 13.03 -6.55 8.57
C SER A 137 12.85 -5.42 9.58
N PRO A 138 13.93 -4.79 10.02
CA PRO A 138 13.87 -3.60 10.87
C PRO A 138 13.05 -2.47 10.24
N VAL A 139 12.42 -1.67 11.07
CA VAL A 139 11.58 -0.53 10.64
C VAL A 139 12.31 0.39 9.67
N GLU A 140 13.60 0.66 9.91
CA GLU A 140 14.41 1.53 9.05
C GLU A 140 14.59 0.95 7.64
N GLU A 141 14.79 -0.36 7.53
CA GLU A 141 14.88 -1.06 6.24
C GLU A 141 13.56 -0.99 5.48
N VAL A 142 12.43 -1.21 6.18
CA VAL A 142 11.09 -1.10 5.58
C VAL A 142 10.86 0.29 5.02
N TYR A 143 11.16 1.35 5.79
CA TYR A 143 11.05 2.73 5.30
C TYR A 143 12.00 3.02 4.14
N GLY A 144 13.20 2.47 4.13
CA GLY A 144 14.12 2.58 3.00
C GLY A 144 13.50 2.08 1.69
N HIS A 145 12.86 0.92 1.71
CA HIS A 145 12.16 0.37 0.55
C HIS A 145 10.91 1.16 0.16
N ILE A 146 10.16 1.69 1.13
CA ILE A 146 9.01 2.57 0.88
C ILE A 146 9.46 3.82 0.12
N VAL A 147 10.52 4.47 0.58
CA VAL A 147 11.09 5.66 -0.08
C VAL A 147 11.58 5.32 -1.48
N GLN A 148 12.27 4.21 -1.65
CA GLN A 148 12.74 3.76 -2.96
C GLN A 148 11.57 3.55 -3.93
N ASP A 149 10.55 2.77 -3.57
CA ASP A 149 9.39 2.49 -4.40
C ASP A 149 8.64 3.77 -4.79
N LEU A 150 8.44 4.70 -3.86
CA LEU A 150 7.76 5.98 -4.13
C LEU A 150 8.59 6.89 -5.03
N THR A 151 9.91 6.95 -4.85
CA THR A 151 10.81 7.73 -5.71
C THR A 151 10.82 7.18 -7.13
N GLU A 152 10.88 5.87 -7.29
CA GLU A 152 10.81 5.22 -8.59
C GLU A 152 9.42 5.39 -9.24
N ALA A 153 8.34 5.35 -8.46
CA ALA A 153 6.99 5.64 -8.95
C ALA A 153 6.86 7.10 -9.40
N GLU A 154 7.39 8.05 -8.62
CA GLU A 154 7.40 9.47 -8.99
C GLU A 154 8.11 9.71 -10.31
N ALA A 155 9.24 9.05 -10.54
CA ALA A 155 10.05 9.23 -11.75
C ALA A 155 9.29 8.83 -13.03
N VAL A 156 8.43 7.79 -12.97
CA VAL A 156 7.80 7.20 -14.16
C VAL A 156 6.32 7.53 -14.32
N LEU A 157 5.62 7.93 -13.24
CA LEU A 157 4.20 8.27 -13.33
C LEU A 157 3.99 9.62 -14.01
N PRO A 158 2.94 9.75 -14.86
CA PRO A 158 2.58 11.04 -15.45
C PRO A 158 1.97 11.99 -14.41
N THR A 159 1.93 13.26 -14.73
CA THR A 159 1.27 14.30 -13.91
C THR A 159 -0.25 14.22 -13.97
N GLY A 160 -0.80 13.57 -14.97
CA GLY A 160 -2.23 13.35 -15.16
C GLY A 160 -2.50 12.46 -16.35
N TYR A 161 -3.76 12.05 -16.51
CA TYR A 161 -4.22 11.08 -17.52
C TYR A 161 -5.25 11.69 -18.48
N SER A 162 -5.29 13.02 -18.63
CA SER A 162 -6.24 13.68 -19.53
C SER A 162 -6.19 13.07 -20.94
N GLY A 163 -7.36 12.80 -21.52
CA GLY A 163 -7.48 12.18 -22.83
C GLY A 163 -7.31 10.65 -22.87
N SER A 164 -7.15 9.98 -21.72
CA SER A 164 -7.07 8.52 -21.63
C SER A 164 -8.25 7.93 -20.84
N PRO A 165 -8.51 6.61 -20.93
CA PRO A 165 -9.51 5.93 -20.10
C PRO A 165 -9.23 6.01 -18.57
N ARG A 166 -8.03 6.45 -18.18
CA ARG A 166 -7.62 6.66 -16.78
C ARG A 166 -8.04 8.04 -16.24
N PHE A 167 -8.75 8.84 -17.05
CA PHE A 167 -9.30 10.13 -16.67
C PHE A 167 -10.81 10.12 -16.92
N LEU A 168 -11.59 10.04 -15.84
CA LEU A 168 -13.04 9.91 -15.90
C LEU A 168 -13.70 11.08 -15.18
N ASN A 169 -14.68 11.70 -15.82
CA ASN A 169 -15.48 12.80 -15.24
C ASN A 169 -14.62 13.94 -14.64
N GLY A 170 -13.53 14.30 -15.30
CA GLY A 170 -12.64 15.35 -14.81
C GLY A 170 -11.62 14.93 -13.75
N VAL A 171 -11.55 13.62 -13.40
CA VAL A 171 -10.71 13.10 -12.32
C VAL A 171 -9.75 12.03 -12.83
N ASN A 172 -8.50 12.08 -12.37
CA ASN A 172 -7.56 10.97 -12.53
C ASN A 172 -8.00 9.81 -11.63
N VAL A 173 -8.34 8.67 -12.21
CA VAL A 173 -8.75 7.46 -11.46
C VAL A 173 -7.56 6.54 -11.12
N TYR A 174 -6.38 6.86 -11.65
CA TYR A 174 -5.11 6.22 -11.30
C TYR A 174 -4.23 7.19 -10.53
N VAL A 175 -3.32 6.66 -9.70
CA VAL A 175 -2.33 7.49 -9.00
C VAL A 175 -1.39 8.15 -9.99
N THR A 176 -1.04 9.38 -9.69
CA THR A 176 -0.20 10.25 -10.52
C THR A 176 1.14 10.52 -9.84
N ARG A 177 2.04 11.22 -10.53
CA ARG A 177 3.28 11.73 -9.93
C ARG A 177 3.03 12.55 -8.66
N GLN A 178 1.98 13.36 -8.63
CA GLN A 178 1.62 14.15 -7.46
C GLN A 178 1.18 13.27 -6.28
N SER A 179 0.49 12.16 -6.57
CA SER A 179 0.15 11.16 -5.54
C SER A 179 1.41 10.57 -4.90
N ALA A 180 2.41 10.23 -5.72
CA ALA A 180 3.69 9.71 -5.21
C ALA A 180 4.43 10.75 -4.36
N LYS A 181 4.51 12.01 -4.82
CA LYS A 181 5.14 13.12 -4.07
C LYS A 181 4.47 13.36 -2.73
N SER A 182 3.15 13.47 -2.70
CA SER A 182 2.43 13.74 -1.44
C SER A 182 2.55 12.59 -0.45
N THR A 183 2.54 11.34 -0.94
CA THR A 183 2.77 10.18 -0.08
C THR A 183 4.21 10.13 0.43
N LEU A 184 5.19 10.46 -0.41
CA LEU A 184 6.59 10.54 -0.02
C LEU A 184 6.82 11.59 1.08
N ALA A 185 6.20 12.75 0.97
CA ALA A 185 6.23 13.77 2.03
C ALA A 185 5.65 13.24 3.35
N ALA A 186 4.52 12.53 3.31
CA ALA A 186 3.95 11.90 4.51
C ALA A 186 4.87 10.83 5.11
N VAL A 187 5.58 10.06 4.27
CA VAL A 187 6.59 9.08 4.70
C VAL A 187 7.75 9.78 5.40
N TYR A 188 8.30 10.85 4.82
CA TYR A 188 9.39 11.61 5.44
C TYR A 188 8.97 12.24 6.77
N MET A 189 7.75 12.77 6.86
CA MET A 189 7.22 13.26 8.13
C MET A 189 7.14 12.15 9.20
N ALA A 190 6.71 10.95 8.82
CA ALA A 190 6.68 9.81 9.74
C ALA A 190 8.08 9.37 10.19
N MET A 191 9.07 9.37 9.28
CA MET A 191 10.46 9.06 9.61
C MET A 191 11.10 10.13 10.51
N ALA A 192 10.74 11.40 10.32
CA ALA A 192 11.26 12.52 11.11
C ALA A 192 10.71 12.52 12.54
N GLY A 193 9.48 12.03 12.74
CA GLY A 193 8.80 11.94 14.00
C GLY A 193 9.18 10.70 14.82
N TRP A 194 8.56 10.60 15.98
CA TRP A 194 8.67 9.42 16.85
C TRP A 194 8.07 8.17 16.17
N PRO A 195 8.63 6.96 16.30
CA PRO A 195 9.79 6.59 17.14
C PRO A 195 11.16 6.74 16.46
N MET A 196 11.23 6.97 15.13
CA MET A 196 12.49 7.00 14.41
C MET A 196 13.32 8.25 14.71
N ASN A 197 12.67 9.40 14.91
CA ASN A 197 13.30 10.70 15.24
C ASN A 197 14.41 11.12 14.27
N LYS A 198 14.31 10.77 12.99
CA LYS A 198 15.24 11.17 11.94
C LYS A 198 14.91 12.59 11.46
N THR A 199 15.13 13.59 12.33
CA THR A 199 14.70 14.98 12.15
C THR A 199 15.19 15.64 10.88
N GLU A 200 16.27 15.15 10.27
CA GLU A 200 16.77 15.58 8.96
C GLU A 200 15.74 15.39 7.81
N TYR A 201 14.77 14.51 7.98
CA TYR A 201 13.71 14.30 6.98
C TYR A 201 12.64 15.39 6.98
N TYR A 202 12.57 16.28 7.98
CA TYR A 202 11.68 17.45 7.90
C TYR A 202 12.06 18.45 6.81
N ALA A 203 13.29 18.36 6.29
CA ALA A 203 13.78 19.22 5.21
C ALA A 203 13.60 18.60 3.80
N LYS A 204 13.02 17.40 3.70
CA LYS A 204 12.76 16.69 2.43
C LYS A 204 11.35 16.97 1.94
#